data_c616c777982c01463e40da51a875e99b
#
_entry.id   c616c777982c01463e40da51a875e99b
#
_cell.length_a   1.000
_cell.length_b   1.000
_cell.length_c   1.000
_cell.angle_alpha   90.00
_cell.angle_beta   90.00
_cell.angle_gamma   90.00
#
_symmetry.space_group_name_H-M   'P 1'
#
loop_
_entity.id
_entity.type
_entity.pdbx_description
1 polymer ?
#
loop_
_entity_poly.entity_id
_entity_poly.type
_entity_poly.pdbx_seq_one_letter_code
_entity_poly.pdbx_strand_id
1 'polypeptide(L)'
;MSRKALSPPNASILGRKREPLFDVEIHVVTPLFGGSANAGKVDPELPIRGASIRGHLRFWWRACRGADYDSHRSLFEREKSIWGSTEEPGAIEVDVEVLNSGKLVPCAEYVKRPDGTYGSLPRWRNGYPGYALFPFQGKLKTGRIEIEESPAHVLEGVVFRLRLLGAIRHDEDTLLHEAEAALWAWLTFGGIGARTRRGCGSLFCSDSAFQPKGDIGEWLRQKASDYVTGGGGQTLIPLLSGARVLWGNESPILDAWAKAVKTMADFRQGVDFARNKGSDPRRPGRSRWPEADSIREITNTYDFKHAPQNPARPFYPRADLGLPIVFHFQSNRDPSDHILEAANDGATRMASPVILKPLAISENKAVPMAVVLSAPHVWDNGVPQVRFHGQQSPIPRSQLFDGQKANQVQPLRQLSAQNARDAFVQFVKTRHGFTKEVRL
;
A
#
# COMPACT_ATOMS: atom_id res chain seq x y z
N MET A 1 -42.82 -27.91 -2.14
CA MET A 1 -43.28 -26.51 -1.97
C MET A 1 -42.99 -25.78 -3.24
N SER A 2 -44.03 -25.37 -3.97
CA SER A 2 -43.89 -24.59 -5.23
C SER A 2 -43.42 -23.18 -4.89
N ARG A 3 -42.29 -22.74 -5.46
CA ARG A 3 -41.85 -21.33 -5.34
C ARG A 3 -42.88 -20.47 -6.09
N LYS A 4 -43.58 -19.60 -5.36
CA LYS A 4 -44.41 -18.55 -5.97
C LYS A 4 -43.50 -17.71 -6.89
N ALA A 5 -43.83 -17.65 -8.17
CA ALA A 5 -43.19 -16.71 -9.09
C ALA A 5 -43.45 -15.28 -8.58
N LEU A 6 -42.38 -14.54 -8.32
CA LEU A 6 -42.48 -13.12 -8.00
C LEU A 6 -43.04 -12.40 -9.23
N SER A 7 -44.02 -11.54 -9.04
CA SER A 7 -44.52 -10.66 -10.11
C SER A 7 -43.36 -9.82 -10.64
N PRO A 8 -43.23 -9.65 -11.96
CA PRO A 8 -42.20 -8.78 -12.52
C PRO A 8 -42.38 -7.35 -11.98
N PRO A 9 -41.27 -6.64 -11.74
CA PRO A 9 -41.33 -5.27 -11.28
C PRO A 9 -42.11 -4.40 -12.28
N ASN A 10 -42.84 -3.38 -11.78
CA ASN A 10 -43.62 -2.50 -12.59
C ASN A 10 -42.72 -1.81 -13.65
N ALA A 11 -43.13 -1.86 -14.93
CA ALA A 11 -42.38 -1.30 -16.06
C ALA A 11 -42.06 0.20 -15.89
N SER A 12 -42.88 0.97 -15.13
CA SER A 12 -42.60 2.36 -14.78
C SER A 12 -41.36 2.55 -13.89
N ILE A 13 -40.94 1.51 -13.18
CA ILE A 13 -39.73 1.52 -12.36
C ILE A 13 -38.51 1.20 -13.21
N LEU A 14 -38.66 0.36 -14.23
CA LEU A 14 -37.58 -0.04 -15.15
C LEU A 14 -37.20 1.05 -16.17
N GLY A 15 -38.08 2.05 -16.40
CA GLY A 15 -37.87 3.11 -17.38
C GLY A 15 -37.27 4.42 -16.84
N ARG A 16 -37.07 4.57 -15.54
CA ARG A 16 -36.42 5.78 -15.00
C ARG A 16 -34.90 5.66 -15.16
N LYS A 17 -34.33 6.44 -16.09
CA LYS A 17 -32.90 6.72 -16.10
C LYS A 17 -32.59 7.40 -14.77
N ARG A 18 -31.76 6.74 -13.95
CA ARG A 18 -31.18 7.36 -12.75
C ARG A 18 -30.07 8.28 -13.22
N GLU A 19 -30.10 9.53 -12.82
CA GLU A 19 -28.94 10.40 -12.95
C GLU A 19 -27.83 9.87 -12.00
N PRO A 20 -26.61 9.69 -12.48
CA PRO A 20 -25.53 9.25 -11.61
C PRO A 20 -25.12 10.37 -10.65
N LEU A 21 -24.79 10.02 -9.39
CA LEU A 21 -24.14 10.93 -8.46
C LEU A 21 -22.78 11.40 -9.01
N PHE A 22 -22.07 10.47 -9.66
CA PHE A 22 -20.80 10.72 -10.37
C PHE A 22 -20.77 9.92 -11.66
N ASP A 23 -20.30 10.55 -12.73
CA ASP A 23 -19.93 9.93 -14.01
C ASP A 23 -18.57 10.48 -14.40
N VAL A 24 -17.48 9.72 -14.13
CA VAL A 24 -16.12 10.18 -14.29
C VAL A 24 -15.28 9.19 -15.09
N GLU A 25 -14.36 9.73 -15.91
CA GLU A 25 -13.37 8.96 -16.62
C GLU A 25 -12.08 8.90 -15.80
N ILE A 26 -11.52 7.68 -15.65
CA ILE A 26 -10.35 7.41 -14.83
C ILE A 26 -9.28 6.71 -15.66
N HIS A 27 -8.08 7.27 -15.65
CA HIS A 27 -6.88 6.73 -16.29
C HIS A 27 -6.01 6.03 -15.25
N VAL A 28 -5.58 4.81 -15.54
CA VAL A 28 -4.60 4.08 -14.74
C VAL A 28 -3.20 4.49 -15.23
N VAL A 29 -2.58 5.40 -14.51
CA VAL A 29 -1.35 6.12 -14.94
C VAL A 29 -0.04 5.41 -14.59
N THR A 30 -0.06 4.42 -13.72
CA THR A 30 1.05 3.47 -13.52
C THR A 30 0.59 2.06 -13.86
N PRO A 31 1.49 1.14 -14.22
CA PRO A 31 1.09 -0.20 -14.63
C PRO A 31 0.17 -0.89 -13.63
N LEU A 32 -0.87 -1.53 -14.13
CA LEU A 32 -1.79 -2.35 -13.35
C LEU A 32 -1.21 -3.75 -13.20
N PHE A 33 -1.05 -4.19 -11.95
CA PHE A 33 -0.58 -5.50 -11.56
C PHE A 33 -1.68 -6.30 -10.89
N GLY A 34 -1.79 -7.58 -11.20
CA GLY A 34 -2.78 -8.45 -10.56
C GLY A 34 -4.22 -8.03 -10.83
N GLY A 35 -5.14 -8.45 -9.99
CA GLY A 35 -6.58 -8.13 -10.11
C GLY A 35 -7.39 -9.21 -10.79
N SER A 36 -6.79 -10.27 -11.35
CA SER A 36 -7.52 -11.43 -11.86
C SER A 36 -7.88 -12.42 -10.73
N ALA A 37 -8.64 -13.45 -11.08
CA ALA A 37 -8.93 -14.58 -10.19
C ALA A 37 -7.65 -15.34 -9.79
N ASN A 38 -6.63 -15.32 -10.65
CA ASN A 38 -5.33 -15.93 -10.40
C ASN A 38 -4.41 -14.90 -9.72
N ALA A 39 -3.91 -15.23 -8.53
CA ALA A 39 -3.03 -14.34 -7.77
C ALA A 39 -1.81 -13.91 -8.61
N GLY A 40 -1.52 -12.60 -8.62
CA GLY A 40 -0.37 -12.03 -9.33
C GLY A 40 -0.55 -11.86 -10.85
N LYS A 41 -1.64 -12.34 -11.44
CA LYS A 41 -1.91 -12.17 -12.88
C LYS A 41 -2.92 -11.06 -13.11
N VAL A 42 -2.79 -10.36 -14.23
CA VAL A 42 -3.79 -9.42 -14.74
C VAL A 42 -4.82 -10.16 -15.58
N ASP A 43 -5.98 -9.54 -15.75
CA ASP A 43 -7.06 -10.02 -16.64
C ASP A 43 -7.18 -9.03 -17.80
N PRO A 44 -6.72 -9.37 -19.01
CA PRO A 44 -6.77 -8.46 -20.14
C PRO A 44 -8.19 -8.21 -20.68
N GLU A 45 -9.12 -9.15 -20.45
CA GLU A 45 -10.50 -9.05 -20.92
C GLU A 45 -11.36 -8.22 -19.96
N LEU A 46 -11.14 -8.41 -18.65
CA LEU A 46 -11.86 -7.67 -17.58
C LEU A 46 -10.88 -7.07 -16.57
N PRO A 47 -10.09 -6.07 -16.99
CA PRO A 47 -9.04 -5.49 -16.13
C PRO A 47 -9.60 -4.77 -14.90
N ILE A 48 -10.80 -4.23 -14.99
CA ILE A 48 -11.48 -3.46 -13.95
C ILE A 48 -12.81 -4.11 -13.61
N ARG A 49 -13.07 -4.31 -12.31
CA ARG A 49 -14.29 -4.94 -11.81
C ARG A 49 -14.98 -4.03 -10.80
N GLY A 50 -16.29 -3.79 -10.96
CA GLY A 50 -17.07 -2.95 -10.06
C GLY A 50 -17.00 -3.40 -8.59
N ALA A 51 -16.98 -4.71 -8.33
CA ALA A 51 -16.83 -5.25 -6.99
C ALA A 51 -15.48 -4.86 -6.34
N SER A 52 -14.39 -4.83 -7.12
CA SER A 52 -13.08 -4.39 -6.64
C SER A 52 -13.07 -2.90 -6.31
N ILE A 53 -13.67 -2.07 -7.18
CA ILE A 53 -13.80 -0.62 -6.94
C ILE A 53 -14.65 -0.37 -5.69
N ARG A 54 -15.79 -1.06 -5.53
CA ARG A 54 -16.59 -0.96 -4.31
C ARG A 54 -15.78 -1.28 -3.07
N GLY A 55 -14.92 -2.31 -3.11
CA GLY A 55 -14.01 -2.65 -2.01
C GLY A 55 -13.01 -1.53 -1.70
N HIS A 56 -12.48 -0.85 -2.71
CA HIS A 56 -11.60 0.30 -2.54
C HIS A 56 -12.35 1.50 -1.96
N LEU A 57 -13.52 1.84 -2.49
CA LEU A 57 -14.34 2.95 -2.00
C LEU A 57 -14.74 2.75 -0.53
N ARG A 58 -15.12 1.52 -0.12
CA ARG A 58 -15.37 1.16 1.28
C ARG A 58 -14.19 1.42 2.18
N PHE A 59 -12.98 0.99 1.77
CA PHE A 59 -11.76 1.24 2.54
C PHE A 59 -11.49 2.73 2.71
N TRP A 60 -11.59 3.50 1.63
CA TRP A 60 -11.29 4.92 1.66
C TRP A 60 -12.39 5.73 2.36
N TRP A 61 -13.64 5.30 2.27
CA TRP A 61 -14.72 5.85 3.07
C TRP A 61 -14.43 5.71 4.56
N ARG A 62 -14.06 4.50 5.02
CA ARG A 62 -13.65 4.30 6.42
C ARG A 62 -12.45 5.17 6.81
N ALA A 63 -11.48 5.34 5.93
CA ALA A 63 -10.32 6.19 6.19
C ALA A 63 -10.69 7.66 6.36
N CYS A 64 -11.75 8.14 5.69
CA CYS A 64 -12.28 9.50 5.83
C CYS A 64 -13.18 9.67 7.06
N ARG A 65 -14.08 8.71 7.32
CA ARG A 65 -15.21 8.82 8.25
C ARG A 65 -15.02 8.05 9.55
N GLY A 66 -14.08 7.13 9.60
CA GLY A 66 -13.95 6.18 10.70
C GLY A 66 -13.68 6.80 12.06
N ALA A 67 -13.20 8.05 12.10
CA ALA A 67 -12.95 8.77 13.34
C ALA A 67 -14.23 9.16 14.13
N ASP A 68 -15.40 9.16 13.47
CA ASP A 68 -16.68 9.51 14.10
C ASP A 68 -17.34 8.35 14.85
N TYR A 69 -16.75 7.16 14.77
CA TYR A 69 -17.39 5.94 15.30
C TYR A 69 -16.62 5.36 16.48
N ASP A 70 -17.34 5.12 17.59
CA ASP A 70 -16.77 4.59 18.84
C ASP A 70 -16.50 3.09 18.79
N SER A 71 -17.09 2.38 17.83
CA SER A 71 -16.98 0.93 17.72
C SER A 71 -16.91 0.45 16.27
N HIS A 72 -16.27 -0.70 16.07
CA HIS A 72 -16.30 -1.39 14.78
C HIS A 72 -17.71 -1.71 14.29
N ARG A 73 -18.63 -2.00 15.22
CA ARG A 73 -20.02 -2.33 14.89
C ARG A 73 -20.77 -1.14 14.33
N SER A 74 -20.72 0.02 14.99
CA SER A 74 -21.39 1.24 14.52
C SER A 74 -20.83 1.70 13.15
N LEU A 75 -19.51 1.65 12.99
CA LEU A 75 -18.85 1.92 11.72
C LEU A 75 -19.30 0.95 10.60
N PHE A 76 -19.37 -0.34 10.90
CA PHE A 76 -19.79 -1.38 9.94
C PHE A 76 -21.25 -1.21 9.53
N GLU A 77 -22.17 -0.92 10.46
CA GLU A 77 -23.59 -0.70 10.11
C GLU A 77 -23.77 0.51 9.19
N ARG A 78 -23.02 1.61 9.43
CA ARG A 78 -23.07 2.76 8.53
C ARG A 78 -22.43 2.45 7.18
N GLU A 79 -21.27 1.81 7.14
CA GLU A 79 -20.63 1.36 5.90
C GLU A 79 -21.56 0.48 5.08
N LYS A 80 -22.22 -0.50 5.72
CA LYS A 80 -23.19 -1.42 5.11
C LYS A 80 -24.36 -0.68 4.50
N SER A 81 -24.91 0.33 5.18
CA SER A 81 -26.05 1.11 4.66
C SER A 81 -25.68 1.87 3.36
N ILE A 82 -24.44 2.31 3.22
CA ILE A 82 -23.97 3.07 2.04
C ILE A 82 -23.54 2.12 0.92
N TRP A 83 -22.66 1.14 1.23
CA TRP A 83 -21.95 0.33 0.23
C TRP A 83 -22.49 -1.09 0.10
N GLY A 84 -23.42 -1.50 0.95
CA GLY A 84 -23.96 -2.85 0.99
C GLY A 84 -23.10 -3.87 1.70
N SER A 85 -23.67 -5.05 1.86
CA SER A 85 -23.01 -6.26 2.41
C SER A 85 -23.23 -7.46 1.48
N THR A 86 -22.89 -8.66 1.94
CA THR A 86 -23.24 -9.91 1.24
C THR A 86 -24.73 -10.23 1.31
N GLU A 87 -25.44 -9.65 2.27
CA GLU A 87 -26.84 -9.93 2.56
C GLU A 87 -27.78 -8.83 2.07
N GLU A 88 -27.31 -7.59 2.09
CA GLU A 88 -28.14 -6.42 1.80
C GLU A 88 -27.49 -5.49 0.76
N PRO A 89 -28.25 -4.96 -0.21
CA PRO A 89 -27.75 -3.96 -1.13
C PRO A 89 -27.47 -2.64 -0.39
N GLY A 90 -26.45 -1.91 -0.84
CA GLY A 90 -26.16 -0.56 -0.36
C GLY A 90 -26.99 0.51 -1.05
N ALA A 91 -26.92 1.73 -0.52
CA ALA A 91 -27.52 2.90 -1.12
C ALA A 91 -26.77 3.39 -2.38
N ILE A 92 -25.51 2.99 -2.58
CA ILE A 92 -24.70 3.35 -3.75
C ILE A 92 -24.39 2.11 -4.57
N GLU A 93 -24.77 2.16 -5.85
CA GLU A 93 -24.42 1.17 -6.87
C GLU A 93 -23.17 1.63 -7.64
N VAL A 94 -22.28 0.68 -7.96
CA VAL A 94 -21.04 0.93 -8.71
C VAL A 94 -21.17 0.31 -10.08
N ASP A 95 -21.21 1.14 -11.12
CA ASP A 95 -21.19 0.74 -12.53
C ASP A 95 -19.84 1.10 -13.17
N VAL A 96 -19.32 0.20 -13.99
CA VAL A 96 -18.00 0.33 -14.61
C VAL A 96 -18.05 -0.05 -16.08
N GLU A 97 -17.57 0.86 -16.92
CA GLU A 97 -17.38 0.65 -18.35
C GLU A 97 -15.90 0.77 -18.70
N VAL A 98 -15.27 -0.32 -19.19
CA VAL A 98 -13.88 -0.27 -19.66
C VAL A 98 -13.84 0.39 -21.03
N LEU A 99 -13.21 1.57 -21.11
CA LEU A 99 -13.06 2.32 -22.37
C LEU A 99 -11.81 1.87 -23.14
N ASN A 100 -10.75 1.52 -22.41
CA ASN A 100 -9.53 0.97 -22.97
C ASN A 100 -8.97 -0.10 -22.01
N SER A 101 -8.84 -1.34 -22.46
CA SER A 101 -8.28 -2.43 -21.65
C SER A 101 -6.77 -2.32 -21.43
N GLY A 102 -6.10 -1.40 -22.11
CA GLY A 102 -4.66 -1.22 -22.02
C GLY A 102 -3.89 -2.25 -22.83
N LYS A 103 -2.56 -2.13 -22.77
CA LYS A 103 -1.62 -3.00 -23.46
C LYS A 103 -0.99 -3.98 -22.48
N LEU A 104 -1.11 -5.28 -22.78
CA LEU A 104 -0.45 -6.35 -22.03
C LEU A 104 1.03 -6.41 -22.39
N VAL A 105 1.90 -6.20 -21.39
CA VAL A 105 3.35 -6.20 -21.57
C VAL A 105 4.04 -6.93 -20.41
N PRO A 106 5.22 -7.56 -20.63
CA PRO A 106 6.03 -8.08 -19.53
C PRO A 106 6.57 -6.93 -18.67
N CYS A 107 6.52 -7.06 -17.35
CA CYS A 107 7.03 -6.01 -16.45
C CYS A 107 8.56 -5.98 -16.37
N ALA A 108 9.22 -7.07 -16.73
CA ALA A 108 10.67 -7.22 -16.73
C ALA A 108 11.10 -8.34 -17.69
N GLU A 109 12.41 -8.44 -17.94
CA GLU A 109 13.01 -9.52 -18.72
C GLU A 109 14.32 -9.99 -18.08
N TYR A 110 14.59 -11.29 -18.15
CA TYR A 110 15.89 -11.85 -17.80
C TYR A 110 16.83 -11.78 -19.00
N VAL A 111 17.97 -11.14 -18.82
CA VAL A 111 18.99 -11.00 -19.88
C VAL A 111 19.99 -12.15 -19.78
N LYS A 112 20.15 -12.93 -20.85
CA LYS A 112 21.13 -14.00 -20.95
C LYS A 112 22.52 -13.41 -21.15
N ARG A 113 23.51 -13.92 -20.43
CA ARG A 113 24.90 -13.53 -20.49
C ARG A 113 25.67 -14.34 -21.54
N PRO A 114 26.87 -13.90 -21.96
CA PRO A 114 27.69 -14.69 -22.90
C PRO A 114 28.05 -16.09 -22.39
N ASP A 115 28.14 -16.29 -21.08
CA ASP A 115 28.41 -17.59 -20.44
C ASP A 115 27.19 -18.53 -20.42
N GLY A 116 26.07 -18.14 -21.05
CA GLY A 116 24.85 -18.91 -21.10
C GLY A 116 23.95 -18.77 -19.87
N THR A 117 24.40 -18.10 -18.81
CA THR A 117 23.62 -17.88 -17.58
C THR A 117 22.76 -16.61 -17.70
N TYR A 118 21.69 -16.52 -16.89
CA TYR A 118 20.91 -15.29 -16.72
C TYR A 118 21.46 -14.43 -15.59
N GLY A 119 21.22 -13.12 -15.67
CA GLY A 119 21.41 -12.20 -14.56
C GLY A 119 20.58 -12.64 -13.34
N SER A 120 21.09 -12.46 -12.13
CA SER A 120 20.39 -12.83 -10.89
C SER A 120 19.09 -12.05 -10.64
N LEU A 121 18.96 -10.88 -11.26
CA LEU A 121 17.77 -10.05 -11.24
C LEU A 121 17.36 -9.72 -12.68
N PRO A 122 16.07 -9.60 -12.98
CA PRO A 122 15.62 -9.16 -14.28
C PRO A 122 15.86 -7.66 -14.49
N ARG A 123 15.89 -7.23 -15.73
CA ARG A 123 15.87 -5.84 -16.13
C ARG A 123 14.41 -5.37 -16.17
N TRP A 124 14.07 -4.44 -15.30
CA TRP A 124 12.73 -3.86 -15.22
C TRP A 124 12.44 -2.96 -16.42
N ARG A 125 11.21 -3.07 -16.93
CA ARG A 125 10.72 -2.28 -18.06
C ARG A 125 10.61 -0.79 -17.67
N ASN A 126 11.00 0.10 -18.57
CA ASN A 126 10.80 1.56 -18.47
C ASN A 126 11.16 2.16 -17.09
N GLY A 127 12.18 1.64 -16.42
CA GLY A 127 12.58 2.15 -15.10
C GLY A 127 11.61 1.83 -13.98
N TYR A 128 10.76 0.83 -14.13
CA TYR A 128 9.87 0.40 -13.05
C TYR A 128 10.63 0.11 -11.76
N PRO A 129 10.13 0.52 -10.59
CA PRO A 129 10.84 0.38 -9.33
C PRO A 129 10.85 -1.08 -8.84
N GLY A 130 11.94 -1.80 -9.09
CA GLY A 130 12.08 -3.22 -8.77
C GLY A 130 11.82 -3.57 -7.29
N TYR A 131 12.11 -2.64 -6.36
CA TYR A 131 11.81 -2.82 -4.95
C TYR A 131 10.30 -3.01 -4.68
N ALA A 132 9.43 -2.33 -5.42
CA ALA A 132 7.99 -2.52 -5.32
C ALA A 132 7.53 -3.82 -5.99
N LEU A 133 8.27 -4.30 -6.98
CA LEU A 133 7.83 -5.28 -7.95
C LEU A 133 8.50 -6.65 -7.79
N PHE A 134 9.38 -6.82 -6.80
CA PHE A 134 10.12 -8.08 -6.64
C PHE A 134 9.24 -9.35 -6.63
N PRO A 135 7.98 -9.38 -6.15
CA PRO A 135 7.13 -10.57 -6.24
C PRO A 135 6.68 -10.92 -7.66
N PHE A 136 6.87 -9.99 -8.61
CA PHE A 136 6.49 -10.16 -10.02
C PHE A 136 7.70 -10.43 -10.94
N GLN A 137 8.89 -10.56 -10.38
CA GLN A 137 10.13 -10.72 -11.16
C GLN A 137 10.28 -12.08 -11.85
N GLY A 138 9.42 -13.05 -11.51
CA GLY A 138 9.61 -14.42 -11.94
C GLY A 138 10.72 -15.14 -11.14
N LYS A 139 11.16 -16.30 -11.61
CA LYS A 139 12.11 -17.15 -10.91
C LYS A 139 13.05 -17.87 -11.88
N LEU A 140 14.31 -17.99 -11.49
CA LEU A 140 15.33 -18.76 -12.22
C LEU A 140 15.56 -20.11 -11.53
N LYS A 141 15.79 -21.17 -12.33
CA LYS A 141 16.28 -22.45 -11.82
C LYS A 141 17.66 -22.31 -11.19
N THR A 142 17.99 -23.25 -10.31
CA THR A 142 19.33 -23.35 -9.72
C THR A 142 20.39 -23.32 -10.82
N GLY A 143 21.48 -22.57 -10.59
CA GLY A 143 22.52 -22.35 -11.61
C GLY A 143 22.18 -21.25 -12.63
N ARG A 144 20.94 -20.74 -12.67
CA ARG A 144 20.51 -19.63 -13.55
C ARG A 144 20.67 -19.88 -15.05
N ILE A 145 20.57 -21.12 -15.48
CA ILE A 145 20.67 -21.53 -16.90
C ILE A 145 19.33 -21.52 -17.60
N GLU A 146 18.25 -21.51 -16.84
CA GLU A 146 16.87 -21.56 -17.34
C GLU A 146 15.92 -20.71 -16.48
N ILE A 147 14.88 -20.17 -17.12
CA ILE A 147 13.80 -19.44 -16.45
C ILE A 147 12.75 -20.48 -16.01
N GLU A 148 12.55 -20.61 -14.69
CA GLU A 148 11.50 -21.47 -14.11
C GLU A 148 10.12 -20.79 -14.20
N GLU A 149 10.06 -19.49 -13.89
CA GLU A 149 8.86 -18.67 -13.97
C GLU A 149 9.22 -17.33 -14.62
N SER A 150 8.51 -16.99 -15.69
CA SER A 150 8.72 -15.70 -16.38
C SER A 150 8.23 -14.54 -15.51
N PRO A 151 8.83 -13.34 -15.66
CA PRO A 151 8.29 -12.12 -15.06
C PRO A 151 6.81 -11.92 -15.44
N ALA A 152 6.05 -11.40 -14.50
CA ALA A 152 4.61 -11.19 -14.68
C ALA A 152 4.32 -10.19 -15.81
N HIS A 153 3.16 -10.35 -16.44
CA HIS A 153 2.60 -9.36 -17.35
C HIS A 153 1.77 -8.34 -16.57
N VAL A 154 1.71 -7.13 -17.10
CA VAL A 154 0.97 -5.99 -16.57
C VAL A 154 0.17 -5.32 -17.68
N LEU A 155 -0.80 -4.49 -17.32
CA LEU A 155 -1.53 -3.67 -18.27
C LEU A 155 -1.09 -2.21 -18.14
N GLU A 156 -0.70 -1.60 -19.26
CA GLU A 156 -0.38 -0.16 -19.38
C GLU A 156 -1.50 0.55 -20.13
N GLY A 157 -1.89 1.75 -19.64
CA GLY A 157 -2.84 2.63 -20.34
C GLY A 157 -4.31 2.18 -20.26
N VAL A 158 -4.69 1.52 -19.18
CA VAL A 158 -6.10 1.19 -18.93
C VAL A 158 -6.89 2.46 -18.65
N VAL A 159 -8.05 2.62 -19.30
CA VAL A 159 -9.00 3.73 -19.09
C VAL A 159 -10.39 3.16 -18.88
N PHE A 160 -11.11 3.67 -17.92
CA PHE A 160 -12.47 3.25 -17.62
C PHE A 160 -13.33 4.41 -17.15
N ARG A 161 -14.64 4.29 -17.38
CA ARG A 161 -15.66 5.16 -16.83
C ARG A 161 -16.25 4.55 -15.57
N LEU A 162 -16.35 5.35 -14.54
CA LEU A 162 -17.00 4.99 -13.28
C LEU A 162 -18.26 5.81 -13.09
N ARG A 163 -19.39 5.12 -12.91
CA ARG A 163 -20.65 5.75 -12.49
C ARG A 163 -21.01 5.27 -11.10
N LEU A 164 -21.31 6.20 -10.22
CA LEU A 164 -21.88 5.94 -8.90
C LEU A 164 -23.34 6.38 -8.93
N LEU A 165 -24.27 5.45 -8.67
CA LEU A 165 -25.70 5.71 -8.74
C LEU A 165 -26.32 5.61 -7.34
N GLY A 166 -27.07 6.64 -6.92
CA GLY A 166 -27.78 6.64 -5.66
C GLY A 166 -29.08 5.83 -5.72
N ALA A 167 -29.47 5.21 -4.61
CA ALA A 167 -30.77 4.57 -4.49
C ALA A 167 -31.89 5.60 -4.28
N ILE A 168 -33.01 5.42 -4.98
CA ILE A 168 -34.15 6.38 -5.08
C ILE A 168 -34.76 6.79 -3.73
N ARG A 169 -34.47 6.06 -2.64
CA ARG A 169 -35.11 6.23 -1.32
C ARG A 169 -34.22 6.89 -0.26
N HIS A 170 -33.05 7.39 -0.64
CA HIS A 170 -32.12 8.01 0.28
C HIS A 170 -31.99 9.51 -0.02
N ASP A 171 -31.57 10.25 1.01
CA ASP A 171 -31.17 11.63 0.87
C ASP A 171 -29.98 11.74 -0.10
N GLU A 172 -30.23 12.32 -1.26
CA GLU A 172 -29.26 12.37 -2.37
C GLU A 172 -28.04 13.22 -2.00
N ASP A 173 -28.24 14.33 -1.30
CA ASP A 173 -27.14 15.21 -0.88
C ASP A 173 -26.19 14.52 0.09
N THR A 174 -26.73 13.77 1.04
CA THR A 174 -25.91 12.96 1.97
C THR A 174 -25.15 11.87 1.24
N LEU A 175 -25.79 11.15 0.32
CA LEU A 175 -25.12 10.10 -0.45
C LEU A 175 -24.04 10.66 -1.36
N LEU A 176 -24.29 11.80 -1.99
CA LEU A 176 -23.33 12.51 -2.83
C LEU A 176 -22.05 12.82 -2.04
N HIS A 177 -22.19 13.42 -0.85
CA HIS A 177 -21.06 13.79 -0.01
C HIS A 177 -20.25 12.57 0.50
N GLU A 178 -20.92 11.47 0.86
CA GLU A 178 -20.26 10.23 1.27
C GLU A 178 -19.50 9.56 0.10
N ALA A 179 -20.11 9.58 -1.10
CA ALA A 179 -19.50 9.05 -2.31
C ALA A 179 -18.28 9.89 -2.74
N GLU A 180 -18.41 11.20 -2.68
CA GLU A 180 -17.36 12.15 -3.04
C GLU A 180 -16.13 12.01 -2.15
N ALA A 181 -16.32 11.90 -0.83
CA ALA A 181 -15.25 11.68 0.13
C ALA A 181 -14.46 10.40 -0.18
N ALA A 182 -15.17 9.28 -0.42
CA ALA A 182 -14.55 8.00 -0.75
C ALA A 182 -13.82 8.05 -2.10
N LEU A 183 -14.44 8.68 -3.10
CA LEU A 183 -13.89 8.82 -4.46
C LEU A 183 -12.63 9.69 -4.45
N TRP A 184 -12.68 10.87 -3.83
CA TRP A 184 -11.51 11.72 -3.66
C TRP A 184 -10.34 11.00 -2.99
N ALA A 185 -10.59 10.34 -1.87
CA ALA A 185 -9.55 9.65 -1.13
C ALA A 185 -8.97 8.48 -1.92
N TRP A 186 -9.80 7.71 -2.64
CA TRP A 186 -9.33 6.62 -3.49
C TRP A 186 -8.48 7.11 -4.67
N LEU A 187 -8.90 8.16 -5.37
CA LEU A 187 -8.16 8.76 -6.48
C LEU A 187 -6.82 9.33 -6.00
N THR A 188 -6.83 10.04 -4.88
CA THR A 188 -5.64 10.72 -4.33
C THR A 188 -4.63 9.74 -3.72
N PHE A 189 -5.08 8.84 -2.85
CA PHE A 189 -4.21 8.00 -2.02
C PHE A 189 -4.24 6.51 -2.40
N GLY A 190 -5.23 6.10 -3.15
CA GLY A 190 -5.46 4.72 -3.56
C GLY A 190 -4.85 4.35 -4.90
N GLY A 191 -5.46 3.36 -5.51
CA GLY A 191 -5.12 2.77 -6.80
C GLY A 191 -5.91 1.51 -7.03
N ILE A 192 -5.66 0.81 -8.14
CA ILE A 192 -6.36 -0.41 -8.51
C ILE A 192 -5.39 -1.57 -8.79
N GLY A 193 -5.84 -2.81 -8.56
CA GLY A 193 -5.03 -4.01 -8.70
C GLY A 193 -4.17 -4.32 -7.47
N ALA A 194 -3.04 -4.97 -7.68
CA ALA A 194 -2.11 -5.37 -6.62
C ALA A 194 -1.09 -4.28 -6.31
N ARG A 195 -0.60 -4.24 -5.07
CA ARG A 195 0.48 -3.36 -4.60
C ARG A 195 0.22 -1.86 -4.74
N THR A 196 -1.03 -1.45 -4.63
CA THR A 196 -1.45 -0.04 -4.69
C THR A 196 -0.74 0.84 -3.66
N ARG A 197 -0.43 0.29 -2.47
CA ARG A 197 0.40 0.99 -1.46
C ARG A 197 1.87 1.21 -1.88
N ARG A 198 2.27 0.68 -3.03
CA ARG A 198 3.59 0.90 -3.66
C ARG A 198 3.45 1.59 -5.00
N GLY A 199 2.30 2.22 -5.25
CA GLY A 199 2.03 3.05 -6.41
C GLY A 199 1.75 2.30 -7.70
N CYS A 200 1.56 0.97 -7.67
CA CYS A 200 1.02 0.24 -8.82
C CYS A 200 -0.46 0.60 -9.02
N GLY A 201 -0.90 0.75 -10.27
CA GLY A 201 -2.27 1.08 -10.61
C GLY A 201 -2.74 2.42 -10.05
N SER A 202 -1.87 3.43 -9.97
CA SER A 202 -2.21 4.79 -9.57
C SER A 202 -3.16 5.43 -10.57
N LEU A 203 -4.01 6.33 -10.11
CA LEU A 203 -5.16 6.85 -10.85
C LEU A 203 -4.99 8.34 -11.14
N PHE A 204 -5.56 8.76 -12.27
CA PHE A 204 -5.84 10.15 -12.63
C PHE A 204 -7.29 10.23 -13.08
N CYS A 205 -8.04 11.20 -12.59
CA CYS A 205 -9.41 11.46 -12.99
C CYS A 205 -9.46 12.66 -13.95
N SER A 206 -10.20 12.55 -15.04
CA SER A 206 -10.38 13.65 -16.00
C SER A 206 -11.23 14.80 -15.43
N ASP A 207 -12.09 14.51 -14.42
CA ASP A 207 -12.88 15.54 -13.75
C ASP A 207 -12.00 16.44 -12.89
N SER A 208 -12.04 17.71 -13.19
CA SER A 208 -11.26 18.74 -12.53
C SER A 208 -11.57 18.94 -11.04
N ALA A 209 -12.71 18.47 -10.54
CA ALA A 209 -13.06 18.49 -9.12
C ALA A 209 -12.13 17.59 -8.26
N PHE A 210 -11.57 16.55 -8.89
CA PHE A 210 -10.67 15.59 -8.23
C PHE A 210 -9.18 15.80 -8.58
N GLN A 211 -8.86 16.82 -9.37
CA GLN A 211 -7.47 17.15 -9.72
C GLN A 211 -6.86 18.14 -8.73
N PRO A 212 -5.59 17.96 -8.34
CA PRO A 212 -4.88 18.98 -7.58
C PRO A 212 -4.82 20.30 -8.37
N LYS A 213 -5.28 21.40 -7.76
CA LYS A 213 -5.24 22.74 -8.33
C LYS A 213 -4.40 23.67 -7.48
N GLY A 214 -3.58 24.49 -8.11
CA GLY A 214 -2.72 25.45 -7.41
C GLY A 214 -1.69 24.79 -6.49
N ASP A 215 -1.59 25.26 -5.25
CA ASP A 215 -0.73 24.62 -4.25
C ASP A 215 -1.34 23.30 -3.76
N ILE A 216 -0.59 22.23 -3.94
CA ILE A 216 -1.02 20.87 -3.57
C ILE A 216 -1.35 20.76 -2.08
N GLY A 217 -0.58 21.42 -1.22
CA GLY A 217 -0.80 21.38 0.22
C GLY A 217 -2.08 22.10 0.63
N GLU A 218 -2.40 23.20 -0.01
CA GLU A 218 -3.65 23.92 0.21
C GLU A 218 -4.84 23.12 -0.31
N TRP A 219 -4.74 22.57 -1.50
CA TRP A 219 -5.75 21.68 -2.05
C TRP A 219 -6.03 20.47 -1.15
N LEU A 220 -4.96 19.81 -0.64
CA LEU A 220 -5.11 18.67 0.27
C LEU A 220 -5.77 19.07 1.58
N ARG A 221 -5.42 20.23 2.16
CA ARG A 221 -6.05 20.72 3.41
C ARG A 221 -7.51 21.05 3.21
N GLN A 222 -7.87 21.73 2.10
CA GLN A 222 -9.25 22.05 1.79
C GLN A 222 -10.09 20.78 1.64
N LYS A 223 -9.64 19.84 0.80
CA LYS A 223 -10.34 18.58 0.58
C LYS A 223 -10.43 17.71 1.85
N ALA A 224 -9.40 17.74 2.69
CA ALA A 224 -9.47 17.06 3.98
C ALA A 224 -10.47 17.72 4.93
N SER A 225 -10.55 19.06 4.95
CA SER A 225 -11.57 19.79 5.72
C SER A 225 -12.99 19.43 5.28
N ASP A 226 -13.19 19.21 3.99
CA ASP A 226 -14.50 18.87 3.42
C ASP A 226 -14.88 17.40 3.70
N TYR A 227 -13.91 16.48 3.66
CA TYR A 227 -14.21 15.03 3.59
C TYR A 227 -13.70 14.20 4.74
N VAL A 228 -12.72 14.66 5.53
CA VAL A 228 -12.13 13.87 6.61
C VAL A 228 -12.66 14.35 7.95
N THR A 229 -13.34 13.45 8.64
CA THR A 229 -13.85 13.77 9.97
C THR A 229 -12.78 13.62 11.03
N GLY A 230 -12.74 14.55 11.97
CA GLY A 230 -11.85 14.54 13.12
C GLY A 230 -12.58 14.00 14.34
N GLY A 231 -12.15 12.87 14.88
CA GLY A 231 -12.69 12.29 16.11
C GLY A 231 -11.60 12.07 17.14
N GLY A 232 -11.95 12.22 18.43
CA GLY A 232 -11.04 11.97 19.55
C GLY A 232 -10.93 10.48 19.95
N GLY A 233 -11.57 9.58 19.24
CA GLY A 233 -11.61 8.14 19.56
C GLY A 233 -10.35 7.40 19.12
N GLN A 234 -9.92 6.42 19.92
CA GLN A 234 -8.85 5.49 19.55
C GLN A 234 -9.40 4.47 18.57
N THR A 235 -9.21 4.68 17.26
CA THR A 235 -9.69 3.75 16.24
C THR A 235 -8.66 2.65 15.97
N LEU A 236 -9.15 1.45 15.71
CA LEU A 236 -8.32 0.30 15.34
C LEU A 236 -8.11 0.16 13.82
N ILE A 237 -8.43 1.19 13.07
CA ILE A 237 -8.33 1.22 11.60
C ILE A 237 -7.42 2.36 11.12
N PRO A 238 -6.80 2.24 9.94
CA PRO A 238 -6.04 3.34 9.36
C PRO A 238 -6.95 4.48 8.91
N LEU A 239 -6.64 5.72 9.34
CA LEU A 239 -7.39 6.93 9.05
C LEU A 239 -6.58 7.94 8.25
N LEU A 240 -7.28 8.82 7.53
CA LEU A 240 -6.72 10.04 6.95
C LEU A 240 -6.63 11.16 8.00
N SER A 241 -7.53 11.22 8.96
CA SER A 241 -7.43 12.15 10.09
C SER A 241 -6.11 11.96 10.84
N GLY A 242 -5.29 13.00 10.85
CA GLY A 242 -3.94 12.97 11.42
C GLY A 242 -2.87 12.31 10.54
N ALA A 243 -3.20 11.84 9.34
CA ALA A 243 -2.23 11.30 8.39
C ALA A 243 -1.22 12.38 7.95
N ARG A 244 0.00 11.95 7.68
CA ARG A 244 1.08 12.83 7.18
C ARG A 244 1.29 12.55 5.70
N VAL A 245 1.19 13.58 4.89
CA VAL A 245 1.39 13.52 3.44
C VAL A 245 2.60 14.37 3.08
N LEU A 246 3.62 13.74 2.48
CA LEU A 246 4.84 14.39 2.04
C LEU A 246 4.98 14.23 0.53
N TRP A 247 5.49 15.26 -0.16
CA TRP A 247 5.75 15.16 -1.59
C TRP A 247 6.97 15.96 -2.04
N GLY A 248 7.51 15.52 -3.17
CA GLY A 248 8.64 16.15 -3.83
C GLY A 248 8.23 17.01 -5.02
N ASN A 249 9.22 17.34 -5.86
CA ASN A 249 8.99 18.13 -7.05
C ASN A 249 8.34 17.31 -8.18
N GLU A 250 7.59 18.00 -9.02
CA GLU A 250 6.96 17.45 -10.23
C GLU A 250 7.98 16.78 -11.16
N SER A 251 7.54 15.69 -11.77
CA SER A 251 8.29 14.94 -12.79
C SER A 251 7.33 14.08 -13.62
N PRO A 252 7.81 13.42 -14.70
CA PRO A 252 7.03 12.39 -15.38
C PRO A 252 6.53 11.33 -14.40
N ILE A 253 5.36 10.75 -14.66
CA ILE A 253 4.66 9.85 -13.72
C ILE A 253 5.52 8.68 -13.28
N LEU A 254 6.21 7.99 -14.20
CA LEU A 254 7.04 6.83 -13.85
C LEU A 254 8.25 7.22 -13.01
N ASP A 255 8.83 8.41 -13.25
CA ASP A 255 9.92 8.96 -12.45
C ASP A 255 9.44 9.31 -11.03
N ALA A 256 8.26 9.94 -10.92
CA ALA A 256 7.63 10.22 -9.63
C ALA A 256 7.34 8.93 -8.86
N TRP A 257 6.85 7.90 -9.53
CA TRP A 257 6.64 6.58 -8.94
C TRP A 257 7.95 5.97 -8.44
N ALA A 258 8.98 5.94 -9.28
CA ALA A 258 10.29 5.40 -8.92
C ALA A 258 10.89 6.15 -7.72
N LYS A 259 10.81 7.49 -7.70
CA LYS A 259 11.27 8.34 -6.58
C LYS A 259 10.51 8.03 -5.29
N ALA A 260 9.18 7.92 -5.34
CA ALA A 260 8.38 7.59 -4.17
C ALA A 260 8.75 6.21 -3.58
N VAL A 261 8.86 5.18 -4.42
CA VAL A 261 9.23 3.82 -3.99
C VAL A 261 10.66 3.76 -3.46
N LYS A 262 11.58 4.52 -4.05
CA LYS A 262 12.98 4.57 -3.64
C LYS A 262 13.14 5.04 -2.20
N THR A 263 12.26 5.89 -1.67
CA THR A 263 12.30 6.34 -0.26
C THR A 263 12.29 5.17 0.70
N MET A 264 11.39 4.19 0.50
CA MET A 264 11.31 3.01 1.37
C MET A 264 12.43 2.01 1.11
N ALA A 265 12.86 1.86 -0.14
CA ALA A 265 13.99 1.00 -0.48
C ALA A 265 15.26 1.46 0.26
N ASP A 266 15.57 2.74 0.17
CA ASP A 266 16.74 3.32 0.83
C ASP A 266 16.58 3.34 2.37
N PHE A 267 15.38 3.61 2.89
CA PHE A 267 15.09 3.55 4.32
C PHE A 267 15.35 2.16 4.91
N ARG A 268 14.99 1.10 4.19
CA ARG A 268 15.11 -0.28 4.69
C ARG A 268 16.46 -0.93 4.35
N GLN A 269 17.10 -0.54 3.25
CA GLN A 269 18.25 -1.24 2.68
C GLN A 269 19.36 -0.31 2.18
N GLY A 270 19.16 1.02 2.17
CA GLY A 270 20.13 1.97 1.64
C GLY A 270 21.47 1.94 2.39
N VAL A 271 22.57 1.98 1.62
CA VAL A 271 23.91 2.08 2.14
C VAL A 271 24.09 3.44 2.83
N ASP A 272 24.90 3.49 3.89
CA ASP A 272 25.15 4.64 4.75
C ASP A 272 24.00 5.07 5.67
N PHE A 273 22.80 4.53 5.47
CA PHE A 273 21.68 4.73 6.40
C PHE A 273 21.26 3.40 7.05
N ALA A 274 20.67 2.50 6.27
CA ALA A 274 20.14 1.22 6.76
C ALA A 274 21.20 0.10 6.83
N ARG A 275 22.28 0.25 6.08
CA ARG A 275 23.39 -0.70 5.97
C ARG A 275 24.74 0.01 5.97
N ASN A 276 25.74 -0.68 6.47
CA ASN A 276 27.13 -0.26 6.31
C ASN A 276 27.56 -0.41 4.83
N LYS A 277 28.62 0.29 4.44
CA LYS A 277 29.33 -0.02 3.19
C LYS A 277 29.89 -1.43 3.26
N GLY A 278 29.72 -2.20 2.20
CA GLY A 278 30.39 -3.48 2.05
C GLY A 278 31.82 -3.30 1.53
N SER A 279 32.60 -4.37 1.59
CA SER A 279 33.93 -4.45 0.93
C SER A 279 33.81 -4.46 -0.60
N ASP A 280 32.70 -4.96 -1.14
CA ASP A 280 32.35 -4.94 -2.56
C ASP A 280 31.18 -3.96 -2.74
N PRO A 281 31.26 -2.95 -3.64
CA PRO A 281 30.18 -2.01 -3.93
C PRO A 281 28.84 -2.67 -4.30
N ARG A 282 28.89 -3.90 -4.85
CA ARG A 282 27.71 -4.68 -5.22
C ARG A 282 27.09 -5.48 -4.06
N ARG A 283 27.79 -5.53 -2.91
CA ARG A 283 27.35 -6.27 -1.72
C ARG A 283 27.29 -5.31 -0.54
N PRO A 284 26.11 -4.79 -0.21
CA PRO A 284 25.95 -3.91 0.95
C PRO A 284 26.38 -4.65 2.22
N GLY A 285 27.01 -3.92 3.13
CA GLY A 285 27.49 -4.44 4.40
C GLY A 285 26.36 -4.78 5.38
N ARG A 286 26.74 -4.95 6.64
CA ARG A 286 25.82 -5.32 7.73
C ARG A 286 24.67 -4.34 7.88
N SER A 287 23.48 -4.86 8.21
CA SER A 287 22.33 -4.05 8.58
C SER A 287 22.60 -3.24 9.85
N ARG A 288 22.18 -1.98 9.85
CA ARG A 288 22.17 -1.09 11.03
C ARG A 288 20.87 -1.20 11.83
N TRP A 289 19.86 -1.88 11.24
CA TRP A 289 18.64 -2.25 11.93
C TRP A 289 18.89 -3.47 12.83
N PRO A 290 18.28 -3.55 14.03
CA PRO A 290 18.63 -4.57 15.03
C PRO A 290 18.05 -5.97 14.75
N GLU A 291 17.03 -6.10 13.90
CA GLU A 291 16.24 -7.33 13.78
C GLU A 291 17.06 -8.56 13.39
N ALA A 292 18.03 -8.42 12.46
CA ALA A 292 18.86 -9.56 12.05
C ALA A 292 19.76 -10.06 13.19
N ASP A 293 20.31 -9.13 13.99
CA ASP A 293 21.11 -9.47 15.16
C ASP A 293 20.24 -10.03 16.29
N SER A 294 19.02 -9.51 16.43
CA SER A 294 18.03 -10.03 17.37
C SER A 294 17.67 -11.49 17.07
N ILE A 295 17.50 -11.84 15.79
CA ILE A 295 17.23 -13.23 15.38
C ILE A 295 18.43 -14.13 15.66
N ARG A 296 19.66 -13.68 15.35
CA ARG A 296 20.88 -14.44 15.66
C ARG A 296 21.03 -14.71 17.15
N GLU A 297 20.69 -13.73 17.99
CA GLU A 297 20.77 -13.87 19.45
C GLU A 297 19.75 -14.89 19.97
N ILE A 298 18.46 -14.75 19.61
CA ILE A 298 17.42 -15.66 20.12
C ILE A 298 17.58 -17.10 19.61
N THR A 299 18.15 -17.30 18.41
CA THR A 299 18.43 -18.63 17.86
C THR A 299 19.78 -19.19 18.31
N ASN A 300 20.62 -18.37 18.90
CA ASN A 300 22.03 -18.68 19.19
C ASN A 300 22.76 -19.30 18.00
N THR A 301 22.43 -18.87 16.78
CA THR A 301 22.96 -19.40 15.52
C THR A 301 23.52 -18.24 14.69
N TYR A 302 24.83 -18.28 14.41
CA TYR A 302 25.47 -17.27 13.55
C TYR A 302 26.85 -17.72 13.09
N ASP A 303 27.26 -17.28 11.90
CA ASP A 303 28.63 -17.29 11.48
C ASP A 303 29.44 -16.37 12.41
N PHE A 304 30.66 -16.76 12.83
CA PHE A 304 31.48 -15.95 13.74
C PHE A 304 31.71 -14.52 13.24
N LYS A 305 31.73 -14.31 11.90
CA LYS A 305 31.83 -12.99 11.26
C LYS A 305 30.54 -12.18 11.39
N HIS A 306 29.46 -12.84 11.73
CA HIS A 306 28.11 -12.25 11.86
C HIS A 306 27.63 -12.24 13.33
N ALA A 307 28.52 -12.45 14.31
CA ALA A 307 28.18 -12.39 15.72
C ALA A 307 27.31 -11.12 16.02
N PRO A 308 26.22 -11.24 16.80
CA PRO A 308 25.34 -10.12 17.10
C PRO A 308 26.09 -8.94 17.73
N GLN A 309 25.93 -7.74 17.19
CA GLN A 309 26.64 -6.53 17.63
C GLN A 309 25.70 -5.36 17.95
N ASN A 310 24.44 -5.37 17.45
CA ASN A 310 23.55 -4.26 17.70
C ASN A 310 23.21 -4.16 19.20
N PRO A 311 23.45 -3.01 19.87
CA PRO A 311 23.25 -2.90 21.31
C PRO A 311 21.78 -2.94 21.74
N ALA A 312 20.85 -2.64 20.83
CA ALA A 312 19.42 -2.60 21.12
C ALA A 312 18.72 -3.98 21.08
N ARG A 313 19.42 -5.04 20.72
CA ARG A 313 18.82 -6.38 20.58
C ARG A 313 18.39 -6.99 21.94
N PRO A 314 17.33 -7.84 22.00
CA PRO A 314 16.39 -8.08 20.92
C PRO A 314 15.42 -6.91 20.73
N PHE A 315 15.26 -6.45 19.47
CA PHE A 315 14.38 -5.34 19.13
C PHE A 315 13.95 -5.41 17.64
N TYR A 316 12.64 -5.12 17.34
CA TYR A 316 12.04 -5.30 16.01
C TYR A 316 11.24 -4.06 15.56
N PRO A 317 11.86 -2.87 15.52
CA PRO A 317 11.14 -1.59 15.28
C PRO A 317 10.47 -1.50 13.91
N ARG A 318 10.98 -2.20 12.87
CA ARG A 318 10.39 -2.17 11.54
C ARG A 318 9.09 -2.96 11.41
N ALA A 319 8.71 -3.75 12.42
CA ALA A 319 7.39 -4.38 12.48
C ALA A 319 6.26 -3.38 12.31
N ASP A 320 6.44 -2.16 12.82
CA ASP A 320 5.49 -1.06 12.74
C ASP A 320 5.28 -0.48 11.32
N LEU A 321 6.07 -0.90 10.34
CA LEU A 321 5.92 -0.56 8.92
C LEU A 321 5.10 -1.58 8.13
N GLY A 322 4.53 -2.58 8.81
CA GLY A 322 3.71 -3.64 8.24
C GLY A 322 4.36 -5.02 8.26
N LEU A 323 3.51 -6.03 8.30
CA LEU A 323 3.86 -7.45 8.40
C LEU A 323 3.26 -8.26 7.24
N PRO A 324 3.86 -9.38 6.82
CA PRO A 324 5.05 -10.00 7.38
C PRO A 324 6.36 -9.34 6.92
N ILE A 325 7.42 -9.55 7.72
CA ILE A 325 8.80 -9.26 7.32
C ILE A 325 9.56 -10.58 7.21
N VAL A 326 10.12 -10.85 6.04
CA VAL A 326 10.94 -12.04 5.79
C VAL A 326 12.42 -11.66 5.96
N PHE A 327 13.15 -12.44 6.74
CA PHE A 327 14.58 -12.30 6.96
C PHE A 327 15.29 -13.47 6.30
N HIS A 328 16.08 -13.18 5.27
CA HIS A 328 16.95 -14.14 4.59
C HIS A 328 18.39 -13.93 5.01
N PHE A 329 19.05 -15.00 5.40
CA PHE A 329 20.44 -15.01 5.75
C PHE A 329 21.25 -15.72 4.65
N GLN A 330 22.42 -15.16 4.28
CA GLN A 330 23.20 -15.66 3.15
C GLN A 330 24.15 -16.80 3.53
N SER A 331 24.66 -16.81 4.77
CA SER A 331 25.55 -17.85 5.25
C SER A 331 24.74 -19.05 5.75
N ASN A 332 25.16 -20.26 5.40
CA ASN A 332 24.59 -21.50 5.93
C ASN A 332 24.87 -21.72 7.43
N ARG A 333 25.73 -20.88 8.03
CA ARG A 333 26.01 -20.85 9.48
C ARG A 333 25.18 -19.80 10.21
N ASP A 334 24.49 -18.92 9.49
CA ASP A 334 23.48 -18.01 10.03
C ASP A 334 22.13 -18.74 10.22
N PRO A 335 21.16 -18.16 10.92
CA PRO A 335 19.82 -18.75 11.06
C PRO A 335 19.18 -19.07 9.70
N SER A 336 18.31 -20.08 9.67
CA SER A 336 17.39 -20.27 8.55
C SER A 336 16.50 -19.05 8.38
N ASP A 337 15.75 -18.97 7.28
CA ASP A 337 14.79 -17.89 7.05
C ASP A 337 13.80 -17.77 8.20
N HIS A 338 13.60 -16.54 8.66
CA HIS A 338 12.64 -16.21 9.71
C HIS A 338 11.61 -15.22 9.19
N ILE A 339 10.35 -15.43 9.58
CA ILE A 339 9.24 -14.56 9.19
C ILE A 339 8.62 -13.97 10.46
N LEU A 340 8.63 -12.65 10.54
CA LEU A 340 7.90 -11.91 11.57
C LEU A 340 6.51 -11.59 11.03
N GLU A 341 5.46 -12.03 11.71
CA GLU A 341 4.07 -11.95 11.25
C GLU A 341 3.11 -11.45 12.33
N ALA A 342 1.90 -11.09 11.94
CA ALA A 342 0.83 -10.80 12.88
C ALA A 342 0.25 -12.12 13.42
N ALA A 343 0.08 -12.19 14.74
CA ALA A 343 -0.53 -13.33 15.43
C ALA A 343 -2.02 -13.03 15.65
N ASN A 344 -2.85 -13.31 14.67
CA ASN A 344 -4.30 -13.21 14.81
C ASN A 344 -4.96 -14.46 14.22
N ASP A 345 -6.13 -14.83 14.73
CA ASP A 345 -6.90 -15.96 14.23
C ASP A 345 -7.21 -15.80 12.74
N GLY A 346 -6.44 -16.53 11.91
CA GLY A 346 -6.58 -16.55 10.46
C GLY A 346 -5.86 -15.42 9.67
N ALA A 347 -5.30 -14.39 10.32
CA ALA A 347 -4.57 -13.32 9.63
C ALA A 347 -3.11 -13.23 10.09
N THR A 348 -2.18 -13.53 9.19
CA THR A 348 -0.73 -13.39 9.41
C THR A 348 -0.16 -12.06 8.90
N ARG A 349 -1.03 -11.17 8.43
CA ARG A 349 -0.64 -9.91 7.76
C ARG A 349 -1.19 -8.69 8.48
N MET A 350 -0.36 -7.66 8.56
CA MET A 350 -0.75 -6.30 8.91
C MET A 350 -0.32 -5.36 7.80
N ALA A 351 -1.28 -4.66 7.21
CA ALA A 351 -1.01 -3.77 6.10
C ALA A 351 -0.12 -2.59 6.55
N SER A 352 0.87 -2.24 5.71
CA SER A 352 1.71 -1.06 5.97
C SER A 352 0.86 0.21 6.09
N PRO A 353 1.06 1.07 7.09
CA PRO A 353 0.45 2.40 7.12
C PRO A 353 1.06 3.35 6.07
N VAL A 354 2.18 2.96 5.46
CA VAL A 354 2.91 3.78 4.49
C VAL A 354 2.46 3.47 3.07
N ILE A 355 2.03 4.52 2.36
CA ILE A 355 1.67 4.50 0.94
C ILE A 355 2.69 5.33 0.16
N LEU A 356 3.20 4.78 -0.93
CA LEU A 356 4.20 5.39 -1.80
C LEU A 356 3.67 5.35 -3.22
N LYS A 357 3.38 6.50 -3.79
CA LYS A 357 2.79 6.57 -5.14
C LYS A 357 3.09 7.90 -5.82
N PRO A 358 2.94 8.01 -7.14
CA PRO A 358 2.80 9.29 -7.78
C PRO A 358 1.39 9.85 -7.47
N LEU A 359 1.28 11.12 -7.10
CA LEU A 359 0.04 11.88 -7.17
C LEU A 359 0.02 12.56 -8.54
N ALA A 360 -0.82 12.06 -9.44
CA ALA A 360 -0.95 12.62 -10.78
C ALA A 360 -1.59 14.02 -10.71
N ILE A 361 -0.99 14.97 -11.38
CA ILE A 361 -1.47 16.36 -11.57
C ILE A 361 -1.94 16.60 -13.00
N SER A 362 -1.57 15.72 -13.91
CA SER A 362 -2.07 15.59 -15.26
C SER A 362 -1.88 14.15 -15.73
N GLU A 363 -2.29 13.82 -16.94
CA GLU A 363 -2.10 12.48 -17.53
C GLU A 363 -0.63 12.04 -17.62
N ASN A 364 0.32 13.01 -17.71
CA ASN A 364 1.73 12.74 -17.96
C ASN A 364 2.66 13.17 -16.81
N LYS A 365 2.14 13.92 -15.82
CA LYS A 365 2.95 14.53 -14.76
C LYS A 365 2.39 14.22 -13.39
N ALA A 366 3.29 14.03 -12.44
CA ALA A 366 2.95 13.74 -11.05
C ALA A 366 4.01 14.30 -10.10
N VAL A 367 3.63 14.42 -8.83
CA VAL A 367 4.60 14.56 -7.74
C VAL A 367 4.80 13.22 -7.05
N PRO A 368 6.05 12.84 -6.70
CA PRO A 368 6.29 11.66 -5.87
C PRO A 368 5.74 11.92 -4.47
N MET A 369 4.92 11.03 -3.96
CA MET A 369 4.20 11.19 -2.68
C MET A 369 4.46 10.03 -1.74
N ALA A 370 4.66 10.36 -0.47
CA ALA A 370 4.69 9.41 0.64
C ALA A 370 3.61 9.80 1.65
N VAL A 371 2.73 8.86 1.99
CA VAL A 371 1.67 9.05 2.97
C VAL A 371 1.92 8.11 4.13
N VAL A 372 1.82 8.62 5.35
CA VAL A 372 1.78 7.82 6.57
C VAL A 372 0.41 8.00 7.19
N LEU A 373 -0.46 7.01 7.03
CA LEU A 373 -1.79 7.00 7.61
C LEU A 373 -1.71 7.03 9.15
N SER A 374 -2.64 7.70 9.78
CA SER A 374 -2.90 7.55 11.21
C SER A 374 -3.45 6.16 11.44
N ALA A 375 -2.65 5.28 12.03
CA ALA A 375 -2.99 3.88 12.24
C ALA A 375 -2.42 3.41 13.58
N PRO A 376 -3.06 2.45 14.26
CA PRO A 376 -2.52 1.85 15.47
C PRO A 376 -1.10 1.34 15.26
N HIS A 377 -0.29 1.42 16.27
CA HIS A 377 1.05 0.82 16.27
C HIS A 377 0.96 -0.68 16.62
N VAL A 378 1.94 -1.46 16.18
CA VAL A 378 2.00 -2.90 16.47
C VAL A 378 2.07 -3.24 17.96
N TRP A 379 2.34 -2.26 18.81
CA TRP A 379 2.37 -2.41 20.28
C TRP A 379 1.15 -1.84 20.98
N ASP A 380 0.17 -1.28 20.26
CA ASP A 380 -1.04 -0.74 20.88
C ASP A 380 -1.98 -1.86 21.32
N ASN A 381 -2.83 -1.56 22.31
CA ASN A 381 -3.84 -2.50 22.75
C ASN A 381 -4.90 -2.70 21.65
N GLY A 382 -5.40 -3.92 21.52
CA GLY A 382 -6.44 -4.25 20.54
C GLY A 382 -5.94 -4.52 19.11
N VAL A 383 -4.64 -4.36 18.83
CA VAL A 383 -4.05 -4.80 17.56
C VAL A 383 -3.57 -6.26 17.66
N PRO A 384 -3.46 -6.97 16.52
CA PRO A 384 -2.86 -8.30 16.48
C PRO A 384 -1.44 -8.29 17.07
N GLN A 385 -1.14 -9.26 17.93
CA GLN A 385 0.21 -9.44 18.45
C GLN A 385 1.19 -9.78 17.33
N VAL A 386 2.48 -9.60 17.57
CA VAL A 386 3.55 -9.96 16.62
C VAL A 386 4.24 -11.22 17.12
N ARG A 387 4.50 -12.18 16.22
CA ARG A 387 5.24 -13.40 16.51
C ARG A 387 6.14 -13.81 15.36
N PHE A 388 7.05 -14.76 15.60
CA PHE A 388 7.68 -15.47 14.50
C PHE A 388 6.77 -16.60 13.98
N HIS A 389 6.79 -16.79 12.68
CA HIS A 389 6.05 -17.87 12.01
C HIS A 389 6.40 -19.24 12.64
N GLY A 390 5.36 -20.02 12.93
CA GLY A 390 5.54 -21.31 13.58
C GLY A 390 5.77 -21.28 15.10
N GLN A 391 5.93 -20.09 15.71
CA GLN A 391 6.05 -19.95 17.17
C GLN A 391 4.70 -19.58 17.79
N GLN A 392 4.44 -20.12 18.99
CA GLN A 392 3.20 -19.82 19.74
C GLN A 392 3.29 -18.49 20.50
N SER A 393 4.47 -18.20 21.07
CA SER A 393 4.64 -17.04 21.93
C SER A 393 4.77 -15.74 21.12
N PRO A 394 4.02 -14.69 21.48
CA PRO A 394 4.17 -13.38 20.89
C PRO A 394 5.47 -12.71 21.35
N ILE A 395 5.96 -11.79 20.52
CA ILE A 395 7.09 -10.93 20.85
C ILE A 395 6.62 -9.91 21.91
N PRO A 396 7.36 -9.76 23.01
CA PRO A 396 7.05 -8.77 24.05
C PRO A 396 7.01 -7.34 23.48
N ARG A 397 6.09 -6.51 24.01
CA ARG A 397 5.94 -5.11 23.60
C ARG A 397 7.26 -4.33 23.68
N SER A 398 8.07 -4.54 24.73
CA SER A 398 9.38 -3.91 24.90
C SER A 398 10.42 -4.27 23.83
N GLN A 399 10.16 -5.30 23.03
CA GLN A 399 10.95 -5.65 21.85
C GLN A 399 10.40 -5.05 20.55
N LEU A 400 9.23 -4.44 20.58
CA LEU A 400 8.60 -3.73 19.45
C LEU A 400 8.74 -2.22 19.60
N PHE A 401 8.63 -1.71 20.81
CA PHE A 401 8.76 -0.30 21.17
C PHE A 401 9.45 -0.12 22.52
N ASP A 402 10.56 0.63 22.52
CA ASP A 402 11.33 0.99 23.69
C ASP A 402 12.18 2.22 23.36
N GLY A 403 11.95 3.34 24.03
CA GLY A 403 12.65 4.60 23.78
C GLY A 403 14.14 4.56 24.08
N GLN A 404 14.60 3.77 25.07
CA GLN A 404 16.02 3.61 25.36
C GLN A 404 16.72 2.79 24.27
N LYS A 405 16.10 1.70 23.83
CA LYS A 405 16.59 0.91 22.68
C LYS A 405 16.58 1.70 21.39
N ALA A 406 15.53 2.50 21.13
CA ALA A 406 15.46 3.36 19.95
C ALA A 406 16.68 4.28 19.82
N ASN A 407 17.13 4.87 20.92
CA ASN A 407 18.33 5.73 20.96
C ASN A 407 19.63 4.98 20.67
N GLN A 408 19.65 3.65 20.74
CA GLN A 408 20.80 2.81 20.43
C GLN A 408 20.78 2.31 18.97
N VAL A 409 19.62 2.33 18.30
CA VAL A 409 19.46 1.95 16.89
C VAL A 409 19.95 3.10 16.01
N GLN A 410 21.02 2.90 15.26
CA GLN A 410 21.63 3.96 14.45
C GLN A 410 20.66 4.67 13.50
N PRO A 411 19.80 3.99 12.68
CA PRO A 411 18.81 4.66 11.84
C PRO A 411 17.81 5.55 12.62
N LEU A 412 17.36 5.11 13.79
CA LEU A 412 16.42 5.89 14.63
C LEU A 412 17.13 7.09 15.25
N ARG A 413 18.30 6.86 15.84
CA ARG A 413 19.12 7.90 16.49
C ARG A 413 19.52 9.02 15.53
N GLN A 414 19.93 8.69 14.29
CA GLN A 414 20.31 9.69 13.27
C GLN A 414 19.17 10.66 12.92
N LEU A 415 17.94 10.25 13.13
CA LEU A 415 16.74 11.02 12.80
C LEU A 415 16.00 11.50 14.06
N SER A 416 16.57 11.30 15.25
CA SER A 416 15.96 11.66 16.54
C SER A 416 14.54 11.10 16.70
N ALA A 417 14.31 9.86 16.20
CA ALA A 417 13.01 9.22 16.14
C ALA A 417 12.91 8.05 17.13
N GLN A 418 11.75 7.90 17.76
CA GLN A 418 11.48 6.84 18.73
C GLN A 418 10.89 5.58 18.10
N ASN A 419 10.38 5.65 16.88
CA ASN A 419 9.79 4.54 16.13
C ASN A 419 10.09 4.64 14.64
N ALA A 420 9.81 3.56 13.90
CA ALA A 420 10.14 3.47 12.49
C ALA A 420 9.27 4.35 11.60
N ARG A 421 8.01 4.68 11.98
CA ARG A 421 7.15 5.57 11.19
C ARG A 421 7.64 7.00 11.23
N ASP A 422 7.96 7.52 12.41
CA ASP A 422 8.51 8.87 12.56
C ASP A 422 9.89 8.99 11.91
N ALA A 423 10.73 7.96 12.09
CA ALA A 423 12.02 7.90 11.40
C ALA A 423 11.83 7.94 9.86
N PHE A 424 10.85 7.22 9.32
CA PHE A 424 10.58 7.22 7.89
C PHE A 424 10.21 8.62 7.39
N VAL A 425 9.34 9.33 8.10
CA VAL A 425 8.96 10.71 7.75
C VAL A 425 10.18 11.63 7.73
N GLN A 426 11.00 11.62 8.77
CA GLN A 426 12.22 12.44 8.82
C GLN A 426 13.22 12.05 7.72
N PHE A 427 13.35 10.75 7.43
CA PHE A 427 14.21 10.25 6.37
C PHE A 427 13.79 10.78 4.99
N VAL A 428 12.51 10.72 4.68
CA VAL A 428 11.96 11.19 3.40
C VAL A 428 12.22 12.69 3.22
N LYS A 429 12.04 13.48 4.27
CA LYS A 429 12.33 14.93 4.25
C LYS A 429 13.82 15.24 4.05
N THR A 430 14.68 14.60 4.83
CA THR A 430 16.10 14.97 4.91
C THR A 430 16.95 14.32 3.84
N ARG A 431 16.58 13.14 3.35
CA ARG A 431 17.40 12.35 2.43
C ARG A 431 16.82 12.27 1.00
N HIS A 432 15.52 12.47 0.84
CA HIS A 432 14.86 12.41 -0.47
C HIS A 432 14.27 13.74 -0.94
N GLY A 433 14.38 14.79 -0.12
CA GLY A 433 13.95 16.14 -0.52
C GLY A 433 12.43 16.31 -0.65
N PHE A 434 11.62 15.46 0.01
CA PHE A 434 10.18 15.69 0.11
C PHE A 434 9.93 16.71 1.24
N THR A 435 10.28 17.96 0.94
CA THR A 435 10.23 19.03 1.94
C THR A 435 8.84 19.61 2.17
N LYS A 436 7.92 19.37 1.24
CA LYS A 436 6.53 19.78 1.34
C LYS A 436 5.75 18.74 2.14
N GLU A 437 4.97 19.21 3.11
CA GLU A 437 4.20 18.34 4.00
C GLU A 437 2.87 18.97 4.38
N VAL A 438 1.84 18.14 4.52
CA VAL A 438 0.57 18.47 5.15
C VAL A 438 0.18 17.37 6.14
N ARG A 439 -0.46 17.75 7.23
CA ARG A 439 -1.17 16.85 8.13
C ARG A 439 -2.66 17.04 7.88
N LEU A 440 -3.34 15.94 7.58
CA LEU A 440 -4.76 15.93 7.29
C LEU A 440 -5.58 15.84 8.56
#